data_46450915b803b90f91fe449bf6d4b190
#
_entry.id   46450915b803b90f91fe449bf6d4b190
#
_cell.length_a   1.000
_cell.length_b   1.000
_cell.length_c   1.000
_cell.angle_alpha   90.00
_cell.angle_beta   90.00
_cell.angle_gamma   90.00
#
_symmetry.space_group_name_H-M   'P 1'
#
loop_
_entity.id
_entity.type
_entity.pdbx_description
1 polymer ?
#
loop_
_entity_poly.entity_id
_entity_poly.type
_entity_poly.pdbx_seq_one_letter_code
_entity_poly.pdbx_strand_id
1 'polypeptide(L)'
;THSYSSAASDVYKRQATALSLAVWFSVFGSIFGPRMVGSYSNFFENIFNSELIVGYVIAFVGMLFAAASLFTFTSKKSILRSPSDLESESSDQSSERKNGSLLSLLLVLNHFTMVVIMSATPLHIQDIGETVQLVGIIISYHTLGMFLFSPILGNYVDKYGYKKFTYVGTLILFTSCLITLINSGPTALKISLYLLGLGWNFNYVAISAAISKFSIKYRTPLNIKSDSFVFLGSFVAHTSLGLSYLLVGYKGLSFVGIAVSIFLFYNLKNLNKLNIE
;
A
#
# COMPACT_ATOMS: atom_id res chain seq x y z
N THR A 1 -20.60 14.93 29.47
CA THR A 1 -21.03 14.69 28.05
C THR A 1 -20.12 15.43 27.06
N HIS A 2 -19.68 16.67 27.35
CA HIS A 2 -18.78 17.45 26.45
C HIS A 2 -17.39 16.79 26.22
N SER A 3 -16.83 16.13 27.24
CA SER A 3 -15.49 15.51 27.16
C SER A 3 -15.45 14.31 26.20
N TYR A 4 -16.49 13.49 26.14
CA TYR A 4 -16.56 12.33 25.23
C TYR A 4 -16.78 12.75 23.77
N SER A 5 -17.51 13.83 23.52
CA SER A 5 -17.73 14.39 22.19
C SER A 5 -16.43 14.97 21.59
N SER A 6 -15.60 15.66 22.39
CA SER A 6 -14.32 16.20 21.92
C SER A 6 -13.31 15.10 21.63
N ALA A 7 -13.20 14.08 22.48
CA ALA A 7 -12.29 12.94 22.26
C ALA A 7 -12.66 12.15 21.02
N ALA A 8 -13.95 11.89 20.77
CA ALA A 8 -14.41 11.22 19.55
C ALA A 8 -14.13 12.05 18.28
N SER A 9 -14.31 13.38 18.36
CA SER A 9 -13.97 14.31 17.28
C SER A 9 -12.48 14.35 16.99
N ASP A 10 -11.62 14.30 18.01
CA ASP A 10 -10.17 14.32 17.84
C ASP A 10 -9.65 13.01 17.23
N VAL A 11 -10.20 11.85 17.60
CA VAL A 11 -9.88 10.55 16.95
C VAL A 11 -10.30 10.57 15.49
N TYR A 12 -11.45 11.14 15.18
CA TYR A 12 -11.93 11.28 13.80
C TYR A 12 -11.03 12.18 12.96
N LYS A 13 -10.53 13.28 13.53
CA LYS A 13 -9.62 14.23 12.85
C LYS A 13 -8.22 13.67 12.59
N ARG A 14 -7.79 12.61 13.28
CA ARG A 14 -6.44 12.02 13.18
C ARG A 14 -6.40 10.62 12.59
N GLN A 15 -7.36 10.29 11.71
CA GLN A 15 -7.45 8.93 11.15
C GLN A 15 -6.27 8.59 10.24
N ALA A 16 -5.78 9.55 9.42
CA ALA A 16 -4.61 9.34 8.59
C ALA A 16 -3.35 9.13 9.43
N THR A 17 -3.20 9.88 10.51
CA THR A 17 -2.09 9.72 11.47
C THR A 17 -2.13 8.34 12.13
N ALA A 18 -3.29 7.87 12.59
CA ALA A 18 -3.43 6.56 13.22
C ALA A 18 -3.11 5.41 12.25
N LEU A 19 -3.64 5.47 11.01
CA LEU A 19 -3.33 4.51 9.96
C LEU A 19 -1.84 4.48 9.63
N SER A 20 -1.24 5.65 9.46
CA SER A 20 0.17 5.78 9.08
C SER A 20 1.13 5.29 10.17
N LEU A 21 0.78 5.46 11.44
CA LEU A 21 1.53 4.88 12.55
C LEU A 21 1.46 3.35 12.56
N ALA A 22 0.27 2.78 12.33
CA ALA A 22 0.13 1.33 12.23
C ALA A 22 0.98 0.75 11.08
N VAL A 23 0.97 1.40 9.92
CA VAL A 23 1.76 1.03 8.75
C VAL A 23 3.27 1.21 9.01
N TRP A 24 3.67 2.22 9.77
CA TRP A 24 5.08 2.52 10.06
C TRP A 24 5.80 1.37 10.79
N PHE A 25 5.12 0.63 11.65
CA PHE A 25 5.73 -0.52 12.32
C PHE A 25 6.26 -1.58 11.35
N SER A 26 5.77 -1.62 10.11
CA SER A 26 6.27 -2.50 9.06
C SER A 26 7.72 -2.17 8.62
N VAL A 27 8.24 -0.98 8.96
CA VAL A 27 9.66 -0.62 8.75
C VAL A 27 10.60 -1.61 9.44
N PHE A 28 10.25 -2.05 10.65
CA PHE A 28 11.06 -3.04 11.36
C PHE A 28 11.15 -4.36 10.59
N GLY A 29 10.04 -4.84 10.05
CA GLY A 29 10.03 -6.03 9.20
C GLY A 29 10.90 -5.88 7.95
N SER A 30 10.88 -4.71 7.30
CA SER A 30 11.67 -4.44 6.11
C SER A 30 13.18 -4.32 6.35
N ILE A 31 13.59 -3.92 7.55
CA ILE A 31 15.01 -3.84 7.94
C ILE A 31 15.51 -5.19 8.42
N PHE A 32 14.76 -5.85 9.31
CA PHE A 32 15.19 -7.08 9.95
C PHE A 32 14.99 -8.32 9.08
N GLY A 33 13.91 -8.38 8.28
CA GLY A 33 13.59 -9.55 7.45
C GLY A 33 14.73 -9.99 6.53
N PRO A 34 15.23 -9.15 5.62
CA PRO A 34 16.32 -9.52 4.72
C PRO A 34 17.62 -9.87 5.46
N ARG A 35 17.91 -9.20 6.57
CA ARG A 35 19.09 -9.50 7.39
C ARG A 35 18.99 -10.85 8.07
N MET A 36 17.84 -11.21 8.61
CA MET A 36 17.61 -12.53 9.20
C MET A 36 17.76 -13.62 8.13
N VAL A 37 17.20 -13.44 6.95
CA VAL A 37 17.37 -14.37 5.84
C VAL A 37 18.85 -14.57 5.53
N GLY A 38 19.62 -13.49 5.34
CA GLY A 38 21.05 -13.56 5.05
C GLY A 38 21.87 -14.20 6.18
N SER A 39 21.53 -13.93 7.45
CA SER A 39 22.27 -14.47 8.60
C SER A 39 22.06 -15.97 8.83
N TYR A 40 20.91 -16.50 8.47
CA TYR A 40 20.55 -17.89 8.69
C TYR A 40 20.56 -18.76 7.43
N SER A 41 20.87 -18.20 6.25
CA SER A 41 20.87 -18.93 4.97
C SER A 41 21.77 -20.16 5.01
N ASN A 42 23.02 -20.05 5.45
CA ASN A 42 23.98 -21.15 5.52
C ASN A 42 23.52 -22.27 6.48
N PHE A 43 22.89 -21.91 7.60
CA PHE A 43 22.35 -22.90 8.54
C PHE A 43 21.25 -23.76 7.91
N PHE A 44 20.33 -23.11 7.19
CA PHE A 44 19.22 -23.80 6.53
C PHE A 44 19.66 -24.54 5.26
N GLU A 45 20.67 -24.04 4.53
CA GLU A 45 21.27 -24.74 3.41
C GLU A 45 21.85 -26.09 3.82
N ASN A 46 22.56 -26.15 4.96
CA ASN A 46 23.10 -27.39 5.51
C ASN A 46 22.04 -28.43 5.90
N ILE A 47 20.82 -27.98 6.24
CA ILE A 47 19.73 -28.88 6.66
C ILE A 47 18.83 -29.27 5.48
N PHE A 48 18.52 -28.33 4.59
CA PHE A 48 17.48 -28.49 3.57
C PHE A 48 18.01 -28.43 2.14
N ASN A 49 19.31 -28.30 1.92
CA ASN A 49 19.94 -28.10 0.58
C ASN A 49 19.35 -26.94 -0.22
N SER A 50 18.89 -25.86 0.47
CA SER A 50 18.32 -24.69 -0.20
C SER A 50 18.44 -23.45 0.67
N GLU A 51 19.10 -22.43 0.15
CA GLU A 51 19.21 -21.10 0.79
C GLU A 51 17.84 -20.38 0.90
N LEU A 52 16.91 -20.68 0.00
CA LEU A 52 15.62 -19.97 -0.08
C LEU A 52 14.63 -20.39 1.02
N ILE A 53 14.79 -21.58 1.59
CA ILE A 53 13.87 -22.11 2.62
C ILE A 53 13.84 -21.22 3.86
N VAL A 54 14.96 -20.59 4.21
CA VAL A 54 15.03 -19.69 5.38
C VAL A 54 13.99 -18.59 5.34
N GLY A 55 13.77 -17.98 4.18
CA GLY A 55 12.75 -16.93 4.00
C GLY A 55 11.34 -17.42 4.30
N TYR A 56 10.98 -18.62 3.82
CA TYR A 56 9.67 -19.22 4.07
C TYR A 56 9.49 -19.62 5.54
N VAL A 57 10.53 -20.16 6.20
CA VAL A 57 10.47 -20.51 7.62
C VAL A 57 10.29 -19.27 8.48
N ILE A 58 11.04 -18.20 8.23
CA ILE A 58 10.90 -16.92 8.97
C ILE A 58 9.49 -16.35 8.76
N ALA A 59 8.98 -16.35 7.53
CA ALA A 59 7.63 -15.88 7.24
C ALA A 59 6.58 -16.73 7.96
N PHE A 60 6.70 -18.07 7.94
CA PHE A 60 5.78 -18.97 8.63
C PHE A 60 5.76 -18.75 10.14
N VAL A 61 6.93 -18.64 10.77
CA VAL A 61 7.05 -18.36 12.22
C VAL A 61 6.44 -16.99 12.54
N GLY A 62 6.71 -15.96 11.71
CA GLY A 62 6.10 -14.64 11.86
C GLY A 62 4.57 -14.67 11.77
N MET A 63 4.00 -15.45 10.83
CA MET A 63 2.55 -15.62 10.69
C MET A 63 1.94 -16.35 11.89
N LEU A 64 2.61 -17.37 12.43
CA LEU A 64 2.17 -18.04 13.67
C LEU A 64 2.16 -17.08 14.85
N PHE A 65 3.17 -16.23 14.96
CA PHE A 65 3.26 -15.22 16.02
C PHE A 65 2.13 -14.19 15.90
N ALA A 66 1.86 -13.73 14.67
CA ALA A 66 0.74 -12.84 14.39
C ALA A 66 -0.61 -13.48 14.72
N ALA A 67 -0.83 -14.73 14.31
CA ALA A 67 -2.04 -15.48 14.64
C ALA A 67 -2.21 -15.65 16.15
N ALA A 68 -1.14 -16.05 16.87
CA ALA A 68 -1.18 -16.20 18.32
C ALA A 68 -1.50 -14.87 19.03
N SER A 69 -0.98 -13.74 18.54
CA SER A 69 -1.26 -12.43 19.12
C SER A 69 -2.75 -12.05 19.01
N LEU A 70 -3.45 -12.49 17.95
CA LEU A 70 -4.89 -12.24 17.80
C LEU A 70 -5.74 -12.91 18.88
N PHE A 71 -5.33 -14.06 19.39
CA PHE A 71 -6.03 -14.73 20.50
C PHE A 71 -5.90 -13.98 21.82
N THR A 72 -4.87 -13.15 22.00
CA THR A 72 -4.69 -12.33 23.21
C THR A 72 -5.48 -11.03 23.17
N PHE A 73 -5.92 -10.59 21.98
CA PHE A 73 -6.81 -9.46 21.83
C PHE A 73 -8.24 -9.87 22.22
N THR A 74 -8.58 -9.77 23.50
CA THR A 74 -9.95 -9.71 23.91
C THR A 74 -10.58 -8.44 23.34
N SER A 75 -11.42 -8.62 22.33
CA SER A 75 -12.23 -7.53 21.78
C SER A 75 -13.09 -6.97 22.93
N LYS A 76 -12.63 -5.88 23.55
CA LYS A 76 -13.58 -5.02 24.28
C LYS A 76 -14.64 -4.68 23.24
N LYS A 77 -15.90 -5.14 23.47
CA LYS A 77 -17.05 -4.76 22.66
C LYS A 77 -16.89 -3.28 22.35
N SER A 78 -16.55 -2.95 21.10
CA SER A 78 -16.62 -1.60 20.62
C SER A 78 -18.04 -1.17 20.97
N ILE A 79 -18.18 -0.05 21.65
CA ILE A 79 -19.50 0.57 21.89
C ILE A 79 -19.96 0.93 20.48
N LEU A 80 -20.64 -0.04 19.85
CA LEU A 80 -21.36 0.20 18.61
C LEU A 80 -22.35 1.31 18.96
N ARG A 81 -22.17 2.49 18.36
CA ARG A 81 -23.20 3.51 18.37
C ARG A 81 -24.53 2.83 18.07
N SER A 82 -25.56 3.17 18.86
CA SER A 82 -26.92 2.66 18.66
C SER A 82 -27.33 2.84 17.19
N PRO A 83 -28.09 1.91 16.60
CA PRO A 83 -28.64 2.10 15.26
C PRO A 83 -29.40 3.42 15.06
N SER A 84 -29.95 4.00 16.13
CA SER A 84 -30.61 5.31 16.13
C SER A 84 -29.64 6.48 15.84
N ASP A 85 -28.33 6.36 16.14
CA ASP A 85 -27.33 7.40 15.83
C ASP A 85 -26.92 7.38 14.35
N LEU A 86 -27.35 6.38 13.58
CA LEU A 86 -27.01 6.18 12.16
C LEU A 86 -28.06 6.81 11.22
N GLU A 87 -29.21 7.25 11.74
CA GLU A 87 -30.33 7.75 10.90
C GLU A 87 -30.33 9.26 10.67
N SER A 88 -29.46 10.04 11.34
CA SER A 88 -29.54 11.50 11.31
C SER A 88 -28.66 12.23 10.29
N GLU A 89 -27.89 11.56 9.49
CA GLU A 89 -27.11 12.20 8.42
C GLU A 89 -27.71 11.91 7.04
N SER A 90 -28.62 12.77 6.61
CA SER A 90 -29.09 12.86 5.23
C SER A 90 -28.03 13.52 4.31
N SER A 91 -26.85 12.93 4.25
CA SER A 91 -25.91 13.25 3.18
C SER A 91 -26.41 12.65 1.87
N ASP A 92 -26.17 13.31 0.75
CA ASP A 92 -26.54 12.85 -0.58
C ASP A 92 -25.94 11.47 -0.86
N GLN A 93 -26.71 10.42 -0.57
CA GLN A 93 -26.30 9.01 -0.65
C GLN A 93 -25.75 8.63 -2.04
N SER A 94 -26.23 9.29 -3.10
CA SER A 94 -25.81 9.03 -4.46
C SER A 94 -24.38 9.56 -4.71
N SER A 95 -24.05 10.70 -4.15
CA SER A 95 -22.75 11.34 -4.22
C SER A 95 -21.71 10.55 -3.42
N GLU A 96 -22.02 10.16 -2.19
CA GLU A 96 -21.10 9.32 -1.36
C GLU A 96 -20.77 8.00 -2.07
N ARG A 97 -21.75 7.32 -2.64
CA ARG A 97 -21.56 6.06 -3.35
C ARG A 97 -20.65 6.21 -4.57
N LYS A 98 -20.85 7.25 -5.38
CA LYS A 98 -20.04 7.52 -6.58
C LYS A 98 -18.60 7.85 -6.20
N ASN A 99 -18.43 8.72 -5.22
CA ASN A 99 -17.14 9.20 -4.75
C ASN A 99 -16.33 8.07 -4.10
N GLY A 100 -16.98 7.27 -3.27
CA GLY A 100 -16.38 6.11 -2.64
C GLY A 100 -15.92 5.07 -3.66
N SER A 101 -16.72 4.79 -4.69
CA SER A 101 -16.31 3.86 -5.76
C SER A 101 -15.11 4.37 -6.54
N LEU A 102 -15.02 5.68 -6.79
CA LEU A 102 -13.85 6.28 -7.45
C LEU A 102 -12.60 6.17 -6.58
N LEU A 103 -12.68 6.51 -5.29
CA LEU A 103 -11.56 6.39 -4.36
C LEU A 103 -11.08 4.93 -4.24
N SER A 104 -12.00 3.97 -4.18
CA SER A 104 -11.67 2.54 -4.20
C SER A 104 -10.93 2.15 -5.47
N LEU A 105 -11.39 2.59 -6.64
CA LEU A 105 -10.72 2.32 -7.91
C LEU A 105 -9.30 2.88 -7.92
N LEU A 106 -9.11 4.12 -7.44
CA LEU A 106 -7.78 4.75 -7.37
C LEU A 106 -6.85 3.97 -6.44
N LEU A 107 -7.36 3.47 -5.30
CA LEU A 107 -6.59 2.65 -4.36
C LEU A 107 -6.17 1.32 -4.99
N VAL A 108 -7.08 0.63 -5.66
CA VAL A 108 -6.81 -0.65 -6.35
C VAL A 108 -5.77 -0.46 -7.44
N LEU A 109 -5.90 0.55 -8.29
CA LEU A 109 -4.95 0.82 -9.38
C LEU A 109 -3.58 1.24 -8.86
N ASN A 110 -3.52 2.04 -7.80
CA ASN A 110 -2.27 2.37 -7.11
C ASN A 110 -1.55 1.10 -6.62
N HIS A 111 -2.29 0.22 -5.96
CA HIS A 111 -1.72 -1.03 -5.44
C HIS A 111 -1.31 -1.99 -6.56
N PHE A 112 -2.15 -2.15 -7.58
CA PHE A 112 -1.85 -2.99 -8.74
C PHE A 112 -0.55 -2.57 -9.44
N THR A 113 -0.37 -1.25 -9.70
CA THR A 113 0.85 -0.73 -10.31
C THR A 113 2.08 -1.07 -9.48
N MET A 114 2.01 -0.87 -8.17
CA MET A 114 3.09 -1.19 -7.24
C MET A 114 3.43 -2.68 -7.28
N VAL A 115 2.43 -3.56 -7.18
CA VAL A 115 2.64 -5.01 -7.16
C VAL A 115 3.27 -5.50 -8.47
N VAL A 116 2.78 -5.04 -9.63
CA VAL A 116 3.30 -5.47 -10.93
C VAL A 116 4.78 -5.12 -11.07
N ILE A 117 5.18 -3.89 -10.82
CA ILE A 117 6.57 -3.44 -10.98
C ILE A 117 7.48 -4.09 -9.94
N MET A 118 7.06 -4.13 -8.66
CA MET A 118 7.84 -4.75 -7.60
C MET A 118 8.08 -6.23 -7.87
N SER A 119 7.03 -6.98 -8.26
CA SER A 119 7.12 -8.42 -8.47
C SER A 119 7.89 -8.80 -9.75
N ALA A 120 7.90 -7.93 -10.76
CA ALA A 120 8.69 -8.12 -11.98
C ALA A 120 10.19 -7.84 -11.77
N THR A 121 10.55 -7.07 -10.74
CA THR A 121 11.94 -6.66 -10.48
C THR A 121 12.89 -7.85 -10.27
N PRO A 122 12.57 -8.90 -9.48
CA PRO A 122 13.44 -10.07 -9.34
C PRO A 122 13.74 -10.78 -10.66
N LEU A 123 12.71 -10.92 -11.53
CA LEU A 123 12.90 -11.53 -12.85
C LEU A 123 13.86 -10.70 -13.71
N HIS A 124 13.67 -9.38 -13.71
CA HIS A 124 14.51 -8.47 -14.47
C HIS A 124 15.96 -8.45 -13.97
N ILE A 125 16.18 -8.52 -12.65
CA ILE A 125 17.51 -8.58 -12.05
C ILE A 125 18.25 -9.85 -12.49
N GLN A 126 17.56 -10.99 -12.56
CA GLN A 126 18.13 -12.24 -13.07
C GLN A 126 18.46 -12.14 -14.57
N ASP A 127 17.58 -11.54 -15.39
CA ASP A 127 17.79 -11.38 -16.84
C ASP A 127 19.01 -10.51 -17.18
N ILE A 128 19.32 -9.51 -16.35
CA ILE A 128 20.51 -8.67 -16.53
C ILE A 128 21.78 -9.27 -15.90
N GLY A 129 21.71 -10.52 -15.40
CA GLY A 129 22.85 -11.26 -14.86
C GLY A 129 23.31 -10.83 -13.47
N GLU A 130 22.47 -10.13 -12.72
CA GLU A 130 22.76 -9.65 -11.38
C GLU A 130 22.37 -10.65 -10.30
N THR A 131 22.85 -10.44 -9.08
CA THR A 131 22.74 -11.40 -7.99
C THR A 131 21.42 -11.33 -7.23
N VAL A 132 21.02 -12.44 -6.58
CA VAL A 132 19.85 -12.50 -5.68
C VAL A 132 19.99 -11.54 -4.50
N GLN A 133 21.21 -11.28 -4.02
CA GLN A 133 21.47 -10.30 -2.97
C GLN A 133 21.04 -8.89 -3.39
N LEU A 134 21.21 -8.52 -4.67
CA LEU A 134 20.76 -7.24 -5.19
C LEU A 134 19.22 -7.14 -5.15
N VAL A 135 18.49 -8.24 -5.40
CA VAL A 135 17.03 -8.29 -5.23
C VAL A 135 16.64 -7.89 -3.81
N GLY A 136 17.25 -8.51 -2.80
CA GLY A 136 16.98 -8.20 -1.39
C GLY A 136 17.24 -6.74 -1.03
N ILE A 137 18.34 -6.16 -1.55
CA ILE A 137 18.67 -4.75 -1.34
C ILE A 137 17.59 -3.85 -1.96
N ILE A 138 17.21 -4.09 -3.20
CA ILE A 138 16.23 -3.26 -3.92
C ILE A 138 14.85 -3.35 -3.27
N ILE A 139 14.41 -4.55 -2.87
CA ILE A 139 13.15 -4.73 -2.14
C ILE A 139 13.18 -4.01 -0.79
N SER A 140 14.32 -3.99 -0.08
CA SER A 140 14.47 -3.23 1.16
C SER A 140 14.33 -1.72 0.93
N TYR A 141 14.89 -1.17 -0.15
CA TYR A 141 14.67 0.24 -0.53
C TYR A 141 13.20 0.52 -0.81
N HIS A 142 12.52 -0.39 -1.52
CA HIS A 142 11.10 -0.29 -1.80
C HIS A 142 10.26 -0.23 -0.52
N THR A 143 10.46 -1.17 0.39
CA THR A 143 9.72 -1.25 1.65
C THR A 143 10.03 -0.08 2.59
N LEU A 144 11.25 0.44 2.58
CA LEU A 144 11.58 1.69 3.26
C LEU A 144 10.78 2.86 2.69
N GLY A 145 10.70 2.98 1.36
CA GLY A 145 9.84 3.99 0.71
C GLY A 145 8.38 3.88 1.12
N MET A 146 7.86 2.64 1.25
CA MET A 146 6.47 2.41 1.66
C MET A 146 6.17 2.85 3.09
N PHE A 147 7.10 2.73 4.03
CA PHE A 147 6.74 2.79 5.44
C PHE A 147 7.46 3.88 6.23
N LEU A 148 8.68 4.27 5.85
CA LEU A 148 9.55 5.14 6.65
C LEU A 148 8.90 6.49 6.98
N PHE A 149 8.27 7.12 6.00
CA PHE A 149 7.69 8.46 6.13
C PHE A 149 6.21 8.47 6.51
N SER A 150 5.60 7.29 6.70
CA SER A 150 4.16 7.17 6.96
C SER A 150 3.65 8.08 8.11
N PRO A 151 4.29 8.15 9.30
CA PRO A 151 3.78 8.97 10.40
C PRO A 151 3.77 10.47 10.08
N ILE A 152 4.81 10.93 9.38
CA ILE A 152 4.92 12.32 8.95
C ILE A 152 3.82 12.61 7.93
N LEU A 153 3.66 11.73 6.95
CA LEU A 153 2.66 11.85 5.90
C LEU A 153 1.24 11.87 6.46
N GLY A 154 0.90 10.97 7.40
CA GLY A 154 -0.41 10.92 8.01
C GLY A 154 -0.80 12.23 8.67
N ASN A 155 0.13 12.82 9.44
CA ASN A 155 -0.08 14.12 10.06
C ASN A 155 -0.28 15.26 9.04
N TYR A 156 0.49 15.25 7.94
CA TYR A 156 0.33 16.25 6.87
C TYR A 156 -0.98 16.07 6.11
N VAL A 157 -1.41 14.82 5.84
CA VAL A 157 -2.70 14.53 5.20
C VAL A 157 -3.87 15.03 6.05
N ASP A 158 -3.82 14.80 7.36
CA ASP A 158 -4.84 15.30 8.31
C ASP A 158 -4.89 16.84 8.33
N LYS A 159 -3.73 17.50 8.19
CA LYS A 159 -3.62 18.98 8.27
C LYS A 159 -3.98 19.69 6.94
N TYR A 160 -3.53 19.14 5.81
CA TYR A 160 -3.59 19.82 4.51
C TYR A 160 -4.55 19.17 3.50
N GLY A 161 -5.18 18.06 3.89
CA GLY A 161 -6.17 17.35 3.09
C GLY A 161 -5.56 16.32 2.12
N TYR A 162 -6.34 15.31 1.81
CA TYR A 162 -5.91 14.14 1.03
C TYR A 162 -5.60 14.43 -0.45
N LYS A 163 -6.29 15.39 -1.07
CA LYS A 163 -6.19 15.65 -2.52
C LYS A 163 -4.76 15.96 -2.96
N LYS A 164 -4.09 16.89 -2.27
CA LYS A 164 -2.72 17.30 -2.60
C LYS A 164 -1.74 16.12 -2.53
N PHE A 165 -1.88 15.30 -1.49
CA PHE A 165 -0.99 14.15 -1.28
C PHE A 165 -1.23 13.03 -2.27
N THR A 166 -2.48 12.83 -2.73
CA THR A 166 -2.77 11.88 -3.80
C THR A 166 -2.17 12.36 -5.14
N TYR A 167 -2.20 13.65 -5.45
CA TYR A 167 -1.51 14.18 -6.63
C TYR A 167 0.01 13.97 -6.56
N VAL A 168 0.62 14.29 -5.42
CA VAL A 168 2.07 14.10 -5.21
C VAL A 168 2.43 12.62 -5.29
N GLY A 169 1.67 11.73 -4.63
CA GLY A 169 1.88 10.29 -4.67
C GLY A 169 1.80 9.73 -6.10
N THR A 170 0.81 10.17 -6.87
CA THR A 170 0.66 9.75 -8.27
C THR A 170 1.81 10.27 -9.15
N LEU A 171 2.32 11.48 -8.90
CA LEU A 171 3.49 12.01 -9.61
C LEU A 171 4.76 11.20 -9.29
N ILE A 172 4.96 10.85 -8.02
CA ILE A 172 6.08 10.02 -7.61
C ILE A 172 5.98 8.62 -8.25
N LEU A 173 4.78 8.03 -8.27
CA LEU A 173 4.53 6.72 -8.90
C LEU A 173 4.83 6.77 -10.41
N PHE A 174 4.36 7.79 -11.11
CA PHE A 174 4.67 8.04 -12.52
C PHE A 174 6.18 8.17 -12.75
N THR A 175 6.88 8.96 -11.93
CA THR A 175 8.33 9.17 -12.03
C THR A 175 9.10 7.87 -11.81
N SER A 176 8.66 7.05 -10.87
CA SER A 176 9.23 5.71 -10.66
C SER A 176 9.15 4.85 -11.93
N CYS A 177 7.96 4.73 -12.53
CA CYS A 177 7.77 3.96 -13.75
C CYS A 177 8.53 4.56 -14.95
N LEU A 178 8.68 5.87 -15.01
CA LEU A 178 9.44 6.56 -16.05
C LEU A 178 10.95 6.24 -15.94
N ILE A 179 11.49 6.23 -14.73
CA ILE A 179 12.90 5.85 -14.50
C ILE A 179 13.15 4.43 -15.00
N THR A 180 12.29 3.46 -14.65
CA THR A 180 12.47 2.07 -15.08
C THR A 180 12.25 1.86 -16.57
N LEU A 181 11.44 2.69 -17.21
CA LEU A 181 11.28 2.67 -18.67
C LEU A 181 12.55 3.13 -19.39
N ILE A 182 13.20 4.21 -18.88
CA ILE A 182 14.39 4.80 -19.50
C ILE A 182 15.63 3.96 -19.18
N ASN A 183 15.81 3.63 -17.89
CA ASN A 183 16.96 2.88 -17.39
C ASN A 183 16.53 1.90 -16.30
N SER A 184 16.80 0.63 -16.52
CA SER A 184 16.51 -0.45 -15.59
C SER A 184 17.76 -1.15 -15.03
N GLY A 185 18.89 -0.48 -15.02
CA GLY A 185 20.11 -0.96 -14.36
C GLY A 185 20.03 -0.87 -12.82
N PRO A 186 20.99 -1.47 -12.09
CA PRO A 186 20.93 -1.64 -10.64
C PRO A 186 20.68 -0.36 -9.83
N THR A 187 21.36 0.74 -10.19
CA THR A 187 21.20 2.03 -9.49
C THR A 187 19.84 2.65 -9.76
N ALA A 188 19.39 2.61 -11.02
CA ALA A 188 18.07 3.12 -11.40
C ALA A 188 16.95 2.34 -10.72
N LEU A 189 17.09 1.01 -10.59
CA LEU A 189 16.14 0.17 -9.87
C LEU A 189 16.04 0.51 -8.38
N LYS A 190 17.16 0.76 -7.68
CA LYS A 190 17.14 1.19 -6.27
C LYS A 190 16.36 2.49 -6.09
N ILE A 191 16.59 3.48 -6.93
CA ILE A 191 15.92 4.78 -6.87
C ILE A 191 14.44 4.62 -7.25
N SER A 192 14.16 3.94 -8.34
CA SER A 192 12.81 3.73 -8.84
C SER A 192 11.95 2.97 -7.83
N LEU A 193 12.41 1.83 -7.31
CA LEU A 193 11.63 1.02 -6.37
C LEU A 193 11.41 1.75 -5.04
N TYR A 194 12.38 2.55 -4.58
CA TYR A 194 12.18 3.44 -3.44
C TYR A 194 11.04 4.45 -3.71
N LEU A 195 11.07 5.12 -4.88
CA LEU A 195 10.01 6.04 -5.30
C LEU A 195 8.68 5.33 -5.50
N LEU A 196 8.68 4.09 -6.03
CA LEU A 196 7.47 3.28 -6.18
C LEU A 196 6.78 3.06 -4.83
N GLY A 197 7.54 2.67 -3.82
CA GLY A 197 7.05 2.49 -2.46
C GLY A 197 6.54 3.79 -1.85
N LEU A 198 7.29 4.88 -2.02
CA LEU A 198 6.94 6.20 -1.51
C LEU A 198 5.64 6.71 -2.16
N GLY A 199 5.53 6.64 -3.49
CA GLY A 199 4.32 7.05 -4.22
C GLY A 199 3.10 6.23 -3.84
N TRP A 200 3.28 4.92 -3.67
CA TRP A 200 2.24 4.03 -3.16
C TRP A 200 1.76 4.47 -1.77
N ASN A 201 2.67 4.77 -0.86
CA ASN A 201 2.33 5.18 0.51
C ASN A 201 1.57 6.51 0.55
N PHE A 202 2.01 7.51 -0.24
CA PHE A 202 1.31 8.78 -0.34
C PHE A 202 -0.14 8.60 -0.78
N ASN A 203 -0.37 7.81 -1.82
CA ASN A 203 -1.71 7.51 -2.31
C ASN A 203 -2.51 6.68 -1.30
N TYR A 204 -1.91 5.64 -0.73
CA TYR A 204 -2.58 4.76 0.22
C TYR A 204 -3.08 5.51 1.45
N VAL A 205 -2.21 6.27 2.12
CA VAL A 205 -2.58 7.04 3.32
C VAL A 205 -3.62 8.11 2.98
N ALA A 206 -3.43 8.85 1.89
CA ALA A 206 -4.33 9.93 1.50
C ALA A 206 -5.72 9.43 1.08
N ILE A 207 -5.79 8.38 0.25
CA ILE A 207 -7.08 7.82 -0.21
C ILE A 207 -7.81 7.12 0.93
N SER A 208 -7.09 6.36 1.77
CA SER A 208 -7.69 5.71 2.94
C SER A 208 -8.24 6.73 3.94
N ALA A 209 -7.54 7.86 4.15
CA ALA A 209 -8.04 8.96 4.96
C ALA A 209 -9.30 9.59 4.36
N ALA A 210 -9.37 9.73 3.03
CA ALA A 210 -10.58 10.23 2.35
C ALA A 210 -11.77 9.28 2.52
N ILE A 211 -11.56 7.97 2.36
CA ILE A 211 -12.60 6.94 2.55
C ILE A 211 -13.08 6.94 4.00
N SER A 212 -12.19 7.19 4.95
CA SER A 212 -12.54 7.17 6.37
C SER A 212 -13.47 8.32 6.78
N LYS A 213 -13.58 9.38 5.97
CA LYS A 213 -14.51 10.50 6.19
C LYS A 213 -15.98 10.17 5.86
N PHE A 214 -16.24 9.10 5.13
CA PHE A 214 -17.61 8.68 4.84
C PHE A 214 -18.32 8.15 6.09
N SER A 215 -19.65 8.19 6.06
CA SER A 215 -20.47 7.64 7.14
C SER A 215 -20.15 6.14 7.36
N ILE A 216 -20.28 5.65 8.59
CA ILE A 216 -19.95 4.25 8.95
C ILE A 216 -20.71 3.26 8.06
N LYS A 217 -21.96 3.58 7.73
CA LYS A 217 -22.82 2.77 6.86
C LYS A 217 -22.21 2.49 5.49
N TYR A 218 -21.51 3.48 4.90
CA TYR A 218 -20.88 3.37 3.58
C TYR A 218 -19.40 3.00 3.66
N ARG A 219 -18.68 3.49 4.65
CA ARG A 219 -17.23 3.28 4.82
C ARG A 219 -16.90 1.79 5.01
N THR A 220 -17.62 1.07 5.86
CA THR A 220 -17.29 -0.33 6.16
C THR A 220 -17.47 -1.24 4.95
N PRO A 221 -18.60 -1.26 4.23
CA PRO A 221 -18.72 -2.03 3.00
C PRO A 221 -17.74 -1.59 1.90
N LEU A 222 -17.43 -0.30 1.84
CA LEU A 222 -16.51 0.24 0.86
C LEU A 222 -15.08 -0.23 1.10
N ASN A 223 -14.61 -0.23 2.36
CA ASN A 223 -13.29 -0.76 2.71
C ASN A 223 -13.20 -2.26 2.40
N ILE A 224 -14.20 -3.06 2.82
CA ILE A 224 -14.22 -4.50 2.52
C ILE A 224 -14.14 -4.75 1.01
N LYS A 225 -14.91 -4.01 0.22
CA LYS A 225 -14.89 -4.11 -1.23
C LYS A 225 -13.55 -3.69 -1.82
N SER A 226 -12.98 -2.57 -1.35
CA SER A 226 -11.67 -2.08 -1.81
C SER A 226 -10.58 -3.08 -1.53
N ASP A 227 -10.50 -3.60 -0.31
CA ASP A 227 -9.51 -4.59 0.08
C ASP A 227 -9.66 -5.88 -0.72
N SER A 228 -10.90 -6.35 -0.94
CA SER A 228 -11.16 -7.53 -1.77
C SER A 228 -10.64 -7.35 -3.21
N PHE A 229 -10.86 -6.19 -3.81
CA PHE A 229 -10.34 -5.89 -5.15
C PHE A 229 -8.83 -5.69 -5.19
N VAL A 230 -8.23 -5.11 -4.14
CA VAL A 230 -6.78 -5.00 -4.00
C VAL A 230 -6.15 -6.40 -3.97
N PHE A 231 -6.68 -7.31 -3.15
CA PHE A 231 -6.16 -8.68 -3.07
C PHE A 231 -6.40 -9.48 -4.35
N LEU A 232 -7.57 -9.33 -4.98
CA LEU A 232 -7.87 -9.96 -6.27
C LEU A 232 -6.92 -9.44 -7.37
N GLY A 233 -6.70 -8.12 -7.43
CA GLY A 233 -5.75 -7.51 -8.35
C GLY A 233 -4.33 -8.01 -8.13
N SER A 234 -3.90 -8.15 -6.87
CA SER A 234 -2.60 -8.72 -6.51
C SER A 234 -2.48 -10.18 -6.94
N PHE A 235 -3.52 -10.98 -6.72
CA PHE A 235 -3.55 -12.37 -7.17
C PHE A 235 -3.41 -12.48 -8.69
N VAL A 236 -4.18 -11.69 -9.45
CA VAL A 236 -4.07 -11.66 -10.92
C VAL A 236 -2.69 -11.19 -11.36
N ALA A 237 -2.14 -10.15 -10.75
CA ALA A 237 -0.81 -9.65 -11.05
C ALA A 237 0.27 -10.72 -10.87
N HIS A 238 0.27 -11.43 -9.74
CA HIS A 238 1.27 -12.47 -9.47
C HIS A 238 1.10 -13.71 -10.34
N THR A 239 -0.13 -14.17 -10.58
CA THR A 239 -0.36 -15.37 -11.40
C THR A 239 -0.08 -15.13 -12.89
N SER A 240 -0.31 -13.92 -13.38
CA SER A 240 -0.03 -13.56 -14.78
C SER A 240 1.39 -13.02 -15.00
N LEU A 241 2.17 -12.82 -13.94
CA LEU A 241 3.44 -12.10 -13.99
C LEU A 241 4.44 -12.70 -14.99
N GLY A 242 4.64 -14.02 -14.94
CA GLY A 242 5.59 -14.70 -15.83
C GLY A 242 5.24 -14.52 -17.29
N LEU A 243 3.96 -14.72 -17.64
CA LEU A 243 3.48 -14.52 -19.01
C LEU A 243 3.58 -13.06 -19.44
N SER A 244 3.14 -12.13 -18.58
CA SER A 244 3.20 -10.69 -18.87
C SER A 244 4.64 -10.23 -19.07
N TYR A 245 5.56 -10.71 -18.24
CA TYR A 245 6.97 -10.39 -18.35
C TYR A 245 7.58 -10.95 -19.66
N LEU A 246 7.25 -12.19 -20.05
CA LEU A 246 7.70 -12.77 -21.31
C LEU A 246 7.18 -12.01 -22.54
N LEU A 247 5.95 -11.51 -22.49
CA LEU A 247 5.33 -10.82 -23.64
C LEU A 247 5.83 -9.40 -23.83
N VAL A 248 5.96 -8.63 -22.75
CA VAL A 248 6.25 -7.18 -22.85
C VAL A 248 7.54 -6.75 -22.14
N GLY A 249 8.18 -7.64 -21.39
CA GLY A 249 9.39 -7.37 -20.62
C GLY A 249 9.17 -6.34 -19.50
N TYR A 250 10.24 -6.03 -18.78
CA TYR A 250 10.19 -5.07 -17.66
C TYR A 250 9.80 -3.65 -18.11
N LYS A 251 10.32 -3.20 -19.26
CA LYS A 251 9.99 -1.90 -19.84
C LYS A 251 8.52 -1.79 -20.26
N GLY A 252 7.94 -2.86 -20.81
CA GLY A 252 6.52 -2.89 -21.16
C GLY A 252 5.63 -2.79 -19.90
N LEU A 253 5.98 -3.49 -18.82
CA LEU A 253 5.29 -3.36 -17.53
C LEU A 253 5.42 -1.95 -16.95
N SER A 254 6.58 -1.30 -17.09
CA SER A 254 6.80 0.08 -16.69
C SER A 254 5.91 1.04 -17.50
N PHE A 255 5.74 0.80 -18.79
CA PHE A 255 4.82 1.57 -19.63
C PHE A 255 3.36 1.43 -19.17
N VAL A 256 2.93 0.22 -18.80
CA VAL A 256 1.60 0.01 -18.17
C VAL A 256 1.46 0.83 -16.90
N GLY A 257 2.48 0.86 -16.04
CA GLY A 257 2.49 1.68 -14.82
C GLY A 257 2.36 3.17 -15.11
N ILE A 258 3.01 3.67 -16.17
CA ILE A 258 2.86 5.06 -16.64
C ILE A 258 1.42 5.32 -17.09
N ALA A 259 0.83 4.43 -17.90
CA ALA A 259 -0.53 4.59 -18.39
C ALA A 259 -1.54 4.62 -17.23
N VAL A 260 -1.38 3.74 -16.24
CA VAL A 260 -2.21 3.76 -15.03
C VAL A 260 -2.01 5.05 -14.24
N SER A 261 -0.80 5.56 -14.10
CA SER A 261 -0.53 6.81 -13.39
C SER A 261 -1.19 8.01 -14.08
N ILE A 262 -1.18 8.06 -15.43
CA ILE A 262 -1.90 9.08 -16.20
C ILE A 262 -3.41 8.97 -15.99
N PHE A 263 -3.94 7.75 -15.96
CA PHE A 263 -5.35 7.50 -15.69
C PHE A 263 -5.74 7.96 -14.27
N LEU A 264 -4.86 7.71 -13.27
CA LEU A 264 -5.04 8.23 -11.92
C LEU A 264 -5.09 9.75 -11.90
N PHE A 265 -4.16 10.44 -12.56
CA PHE A 265 -4.18 11.92 -12.68
C PHE A 265 -5.46 12.45 -13.30
N TYR A 266 -5.93 11.83 -14.37
CA TYR A 266 -7.18 12.25 -15.02
C TYR A 266 -8.38 12.14 -14.08
N ASN A 267 -8.48 11.05 -13.34
CA ASN A 267 -9.58 10.81 -12.39
C ASN A 267 -9.50 11.68 -11.13
N LEU A 268 -8.29 12.06 -10.70
CA LEU A 268 -8.10 13.00 -9.59
C LEU A 268 -8.72 14.39 -9.87
N LYS A 269 -8.76 14.83 -11.12
CA LYS A 269 -9.49 16.07 -11.49
C LYS A 269 -10.98 15.99 -11.18
N ASN A 270 -11.57 14.81 -11.29
CA ASN A 270 -12.97 14.59 -10.96
C ASN A 270 -13.22 14.62 -9.43
N LEU A 271 -12.23 14.21 -8.62
CA LEU A 271 -12.29 14.35 -7.16
C LEU A 271 -12.31 15.82 -6.70
N ASN A 272 -11.80 16.76 -7.50
CA ASN A 272 -11.86 18.18 -7.16
C ASN A 272 -13.28 18.77 -7.18
N LYS A 273 -14.21 18.10 -7.85
CA LYS A 273 -15.63 18.47 -7.87
C LYS A 273 -16.39 17.95 -6.64
N LEU A 274 -15.72 17.21 -5.78
CA LEU A 274 -16.31 16.58 -4.62
C LEU A 274 -15.99 17.41 -3.38
N ASN A 275 -17.02 18.03 -2.80
CA ASN A 275 -16.95 18.66 -1.48
C ASN A 275 -16.97 17.55 -0.41
N ILE A 276 -15.86 16.85 -0.24
CA ILE A 276 -15.59 16.03 0.96
C ILE A 276 -14.73 16.93 1.86
N GLU A 277 -15.38 17.82 2.60
CA GLU A 277 -14.76 18.61 3.66
C GLU A 277 -14.59 17.80 4.93
#